data_ba1385952e2ee6fe9602271a29904d1b
#
_entry.id   ba1385952e2ee6fe9602271a29904d1b
#
_cell.length_a   1.000
_cell.length_b   1.000
_cell.length_c   1.000
_cell.angle_alpha   90.00
_cell.angle_beta   90.00
_cell.angle_gamma   90.00
#
_symmetry.space_group_name_H-M   'P 1'
#
loop_
_entity.id
_entity.type
_entity.pdbx_description
1 polymer ?
#
loop_
_entity_poly.entity_id
_entity_poly.type
_entity_poly.pdbx_seq_one_letter_code
_entity_poly.pdbx_strand_id
1 'polypeptide(L)'
;KDTPGLKIDAAMEKEGAVAAVNAGTCWDDGTGSLEVGSVPLGLNLSKGKVVWNDFSAMTPDTGFVGFNRDNILIVANSVTEEEAVELGIRDGCASGTVLIVNGNAVDIDHSGYSPRTAIGQRADGTVILVCTNGRTDEYIGATLPDVTGILQEYGAVNACALLGGSCANMLYRDTQGLYGEAGTVHMFNPESAEHNIFTGQALRRLPTFWMVKP
;
A
#
# COMPACT_ATOMS: atom_id res chain seq x y z
N LYS A 1 18.64 4.70 10.97
CA LYS A 1 17.75 5.90 10.93
C LYS A 1 18.10 6.90 9.82
N ASP A 2 19.26 6.77 9.15
CA ASP A 2 19.78 7.81 8.26
C ASP A 2 19.68 7.47 6.76
N THR A 3 18.99 6.39 6.39
CA THR A 3 18.79 6.05 4.98
C THR A 3 17.40 6.54 4.56
N PRO A 4 17.30 7.51 3.67
CA PRO A 4 16.00 7.94 3.17
C PRO A 4 15.29 6.78 2.47
N GLY A 5 13.96 6.75 2.54
CA GLY A 5 13.13 5.84 1.78
C GLY A 5 13.40 5.97 0.28
N LEU A 6 12.83 5.09 -0.51
CA LEU A 6 12.93 5.14 -1.97
C LEU A 6 11.68 5.76 -2.58
N LYS A 7 11.79 6.34 -3.76
CA LYS A 7 10.66 6.56 -4.65
C LYS A 7 10.24 5.22 -5.25
N ILE A 8 8.96 5.05 -5.54
CA ILE A 8 8.42 3.76 -5.99
C ILE A 8 9.03 3.30 -7.32
N ASP A 9 9.30 4.22 -8.25
CA ASP A 9 9.96 3.96 -9.52
C ASP A 9 11.39 3.42 -9.32
N ALA A 10 12.17 4.08 -8.46
CA ALA A 10 13.52 3.65 -8.11
C ALA A 10 13.51 2.28 -7.37
N ALA A 11 12.48 2.03 -6.55
CA ALA A 11 12.33 0.75 -5.87
C ALA A 11 11.98 -0.37 -6.85
N MET A 12 11.06 -0.13 -7.81
CA MET A 12 10.72 -1.07 -8.88
C MET A 12 11.94 -1.44 -9.73
N GLU A 13 12.73 -0.44 -10.16
CA GLU A 13 13.91 -0.67 -10.97
C GLU A 13 14.95 -1.51 -10.21
N LYS A 14 15.24 -1.12 -8.97
CA LYS A 14 16.20 -1.83 -8.09
C LYS A 14 15.84 -3.31 -7.90
N GLU A 15 14.56 -3.61 -7.76
CA GLU A 15 14.06 -4.96 -7.45
C GLU A 15 13.63 -5.76 -8.69
N GLY A 16 13.66 -5.16 -9.89
CA GLY A 16 13.23 -5.79 -11.13
C GLY A 16 11.72 -6.10 -11.13
N ALA A 17 10.92 -5.26 -10.47
CA ALA A 17 9.48 -5.48 -10.33
C ALA A 17 8.72 -5.02 -11.58
N VAL A 18 7.61 -5.72 -11.89
CA VAL A 18 6.69 -5.34 -12.99
C VAL A 18 5.50 -4.52 -12.49
N ALA A 19 5.19 -4.57 -11.22
CA ALA A 19 4.24 -3.66 -10.59
C ALA A 19 4.65 -3.37 -9.15
N ALA A 20 4.27 -2.21 -8.64
CA ALA A 20 4.46 -1.84 -7.25
C ALA A 20 3.35 -0.91 -6.77
N VAL A 21 3.01 -1.01 -5.49
CA VAL A 21 2.17 -0.08 -4.76
C VAL A 21 2.83 0.25 -3.43
N ASN A 22 2.63 1.46 -2.92
CA ASN A 22 3.07 1.80 -1.58
C ASN A 22 2.46 0.83 -0.55
N ALA A 23 3.13 0.63 0.58
CA ALA A 23 2.70 -0.39 1.54
C ALA A 23 2.37 0.21 2.93
N GLY A 24 3.22 -0.07 3.90
CA GLY A 24 2.97 0.19 5.31
C GLY A 24 3.01 1.66 5.71
N THR A 25 2.53 1.91 6.92
CA THR A 25 2.63 3.22 7.56
C THR A 25 4.08 3.61 7.80
N CYS A 26 4.34 4.91 7.74
CA CYS A 26 5.64 5.47 8.02
C CYS A 26 5.50 6.76 8.85
N TRP A 27 6.56 7.10 9.53
CA TRP A 27 6.64 8.36 10.27
C TRP A 27 6.60 9.56 9.29
N ASP A 28 5.77 10.54 9.63
CA ASP A 28 5.64 11.80 8.92
C ASP A 28 5.88 12.94 9.92
N ASP A 29 6.79 13.84 9.62
CA ASP A 29 7.11 14.98 10.47
C ASP A 29 6.06 16.12 10.39
N GLY A 30 5.02 15.93 9.58
CA GLY A 30 3.96 16.93 9.39
C GLY A 30 4.36 18.13 8.52
N THR A 31 5.58 18.17 7.98
CA THR A 31 6.04 19.28 7.11
C THR A 31 5.50 19.19 5.69
N GLY A 32 4.92 18.04 5.31
CA GLY A 32 4.51 17.75 3.94
C GLY A 32 5.68 17.54 2.98
N SER A 33 6.90 17.42 3.49
CA SER A 33 8.09 17.16 2.67
C SER A 33 8.00 15.80 1.98
N LEU A 34 8.26 15.76 0.68
CA LEU A 34 8.31 14.53 -0.10
C LEU A 34 9.57 13.68 0.18
N GLU A 35 10.54 14.24 0.88
CA GLU A 35 11.79 13.57 1.28
C GLU A 35 11.67 12.84 2.64
N VAL A 36 10.55 13.05 3.36
CA VAL A 36 10.23 12.35 4.61
C VAL A 36 9.50 11.06 4.32
N GLY A 37 9.57 10.08 5.21
CA GLY A 37 8.98 8.75 5.04
C GLY A 37 10.04 7.65 4.96
N SER A 38 11.14 7.87 5.67
CA SER A 38 12.25 6.89 5.73
C SER A 38 12.09 5.86 6.85
N VAL A 39 11.25 6.13 7.86
CA VAL A 39 11.09 5.28 9.03
C VAL A 39 9.74 4.57 8.98
N PRO A 40 9.70 3.24 8.78
CA PRO A 40 8.45 2.50 8.88
C PRO A 40 7.94 2.49 10.31
N LEU A 41 6.63 2.33 10.50
CA LEU A 41 6.00 2.15 11.80
C LEU A 41 5.49 0.72 11.95
N GLY A 42 5.31 0.30 13.20
CA GLY A 42 4.79 -1.01 13.56
C GLY A 42 5.70 -2.16 13.13
N LEU A 43 5.12 -3.34 13.05
CA LEU A 43 5.80 -4.56 12.65
C LEU A 43 5.92 -4.65 11.13
N ASN A 44 7.15 -4.86 10.65
CA ASN A 44 7.43 -5.07 9.23
C ASN A 44 8.31 -6.32 9.05
N LEU A 45 7.87 -7.22 8.16
CA LEU A 45 8.57 -8.46 7.83
C LEU A 45 8.90 -8.51 6.35
N SER A 46 10.05 -9.09 6.04
CA SER A 46 10.42 -9.43 4.67
C SER A 46 11.19 -10.75 4.63
N LYS A 47 10.77 -11.63 3.72
CA LYS A 47 11.37 -12.97 3.53
C LYS A 47 11.41 -13.78 4.83
N GLY A 48 10.34 -13.69 5.63
CA GLY A 48 10.18 -14.40 6.90
C GLY A 48 11.03 -13.86 8.06
N LYS A 49 11.55 -12.65 7.93
CA LYS A 49 12.35 -11.99 8.98
C LYS A 49 11.73 -10.66 9.37
N VAL A 50 11.68 -10.36 10.65
CA VAL A 50 11.37 -9.03 11.15
C VAL A 50 12.50 -8.09 10.74
N VAL A 51 12.15 -7.06 9.97
CA VAL A 51 13.08 -6.03 9.51
C VAL A 51 12.92 -4.72 10.26
N TRP A 52 11.76 -4.54 10.89
CA TRP A 52 11.44 -3.38 11.72
C TRP A 52 10.32 -3.72 12.71
N ASN A 53 10.40 -3.17 13.92
CA ASN A 53 9.38 -3.33 14.97
C ASN A 53 9.39 -2.09 15.87
N ASP A 54 8.49 -1.13 15.59
CA ASP A 54 8.34 0.10 16.38
C ASP A 54 6.87 0.52 16.43
N PHE A 55 6.23 0.28 17.54
CA PHE A 55 4.81 0.62 17.78
C PHE A 55 4.62 1.99 18.44
N SER A 56 5.67 2.76 18.66
CA SER A 56 5.64 3.98 19.49
C SER A 56 4.73 5.09 18.93
N ALA A 57 4.44 5.08 17.63
CA ALA A 57 3.60 6.08 16.94
C ALA A 57 2.41 5.47 16.20
N MET A 58 1.99 4.26 16.56
CA MET A 58 0.82 3.61 15.96
C MET A 58 -0.48 4.25 16.44
N THR A 59 -1.43 4.38 15.54
CA THR A 59 -2.80 4.80 15.86
C THR A 59 -3.72 3.58 16.03
N PRO A 60 -4.86 3.70 16.75
CA PRO A 60 -5.81 2.59 16.90
C PRO A 60 -6.34 2.02 15.57
N ASP A 61 -6.35 2.84 14.51
CA ASP A 61 -6.87 2.44 13.19
C ASP A 61 -5.79 1.77 12.32
N THR A 62 -4.58 1.62 12.82
CA THR A 62 -3.50 0.95 12.10
C THR A 62 -3.67 -0.55 12.19
N GLY A 63 -3.92 -1.18 11.04
CA GLY A 63 -3.98 -2.61 10.90
C GLY A 63 -2.64 -3.23 10.52
N PHE A 64 -2.66 -4.53 10.33
CA PHE A 64 -1.56 -5.32 9.77
C PHE A 64 -2.05 -6.05 8.52
N VAL A 65 -1.19 -6.12 7.51
CA VAL A 65 -1.40 -6.91 6.31
C VAL A 65 -0.12 -7.64 5.92
N GLY A 66 -0.26 -8.93 5.58
CA GLY A 66 0.90 -9.72 5.18
C GLY A 66 0.51 -11.00 4.44
N PHE A 67 1.44 -11.55 3.68
CA PHE A 67 1.31 -12.87 3.09
C PHE A 67 2.04 -13.90 3.94
N ASN A 68 1.37 -15.00 4.22
CA ASN A 68 2.00 -16.16 4.83
C ASN A 68 2.79 -16.97 3.78
N ARG A 69 3.40 -18.08 4.22
CA ARG A 69 4.20 -18.97 3.34
C ARG A 69 3.37 -19.66 2.26
N ASP A 70 2.05 -19.77 2.44
CA ASP A 70 1.11 -20.37 1.49
C ASP A 70 0.53 -19.31 0.52
N ASN A 71 1.05 -18.08 0.53
CA ASN A 71 0.58 -16.94 -0.24
C ASN A 71 -0.87 -16.52 0.10
N ILE A 72 -1.31 -16.76 1.31
CA ILE A 72 -2.61 -16.31 1.82
C ILE A 72 -2.43 -14.93 2.46
N LEU A 73 -3.27 -13.98 2.06
CA LEU A 73 -3.29 -12.64 2.64
C LEU A 73 -3.96 -12.67 4.02
N ILE A 74 -3.17 -12.37 5.02
CA ILE A 74 -3.60 -12.24 6.41
C ILE A 74 -3.80 -10.75 6.70
N VAL A 75 -4.93 -10.40 7.30
CA VAL A 75 -5.26 -9.06 7.77
C VAL A 75 -5.68 -9.12 9.23
N ALA A 76 -5.23 -8.19 10.04
CA ALA A 76 -5.55 -8.10 11.47
C ALA A 76 -5.44 -6.65 11.96
N ASN A 77 -6.07 -6.33 13.09
CA ASN A 77 -5.94 -5.00 13.68
C ASN A 77 -4.53 -4.76 14.25
N SER A 78 -3.86 -5.81 14.70
CA SER A 78 -2.45 -5.80 15.09
C SER A 78 -1.90 -7.22 15.05
N VAL A 79 -0.58 -7.35 14.95
CA VAL A 79 0.12 -8.63 15.01
C VAL A 79 1.43 -8.41 15.77
N THR A 80 1.71 -9.25 16.76
CA THR A 80 3.02 -9.30 17.45
C THR A 80 4.03 -10.11 16.62
N GLU A 81 5.30 -10.09 17.02
CA GLU A 81 6.33 -10.92 16.37
C GLU A 81 6.03 -12.41 16.54
N GLU A 82 5.58 -12.82 17.73
CA GLU A 82 5.24 -14.22 18.05
C GLU A 82 4.07 -14.69 17.17
N GLU A 83 2.99 -13.89 17.10
CA GLU A 83 1.83 -14.19 16.25
C GLU A 83 2.21 -14.24 14.76
N ALA A 84 3.09 -13.35 14.31
CA ALA A 84 3.57 -13.35 12.92
C ALA A 84 4.32 -14.66 12.58
N VAL A 85 5.10 -15.18 13.52
CA VAL A 85 5.79 -16.46 13.38
C VAL A 85 4.78 -17.63 13.35
N GLU A 86 3.81 -17.65 14.25
CA GLU A 86 2.76 -18.68 14.32
C GLU A 86 1.90 -18.70 13.06
N LEU A 87 1.54 -17.53 12.53
CA LEU A 87 0.79 -17.36 11.28
C LEU A 87 1.65 -17.66 10.03
N GLY A 88 2.95 -17.87 10.20
CA GLY A 88 3.89 -18.14 9.12
C GLY A 88 4.05 -16.96 8.16
N ILE A 89 3.92 -15.71 8.66
CA ILE A 89 4.05 -14.52 7.82
C ILE A 89 5.42 -14.49 7.15
N ARG A 90 5.40 -14.39 5.82
CA ARG A 90 6.60 -14.26 5.00
C ARG A 90 6.97 -12.80 4.75
N ASP A 91 6.01 -12.02 4.30
CA ASP A 91 6.14 -10.59 4.06
C ASP A 91 4.93 -9.90 4.64
N GLY A 92 5.11 -8.78 5.34
CA GLY A 92 4.01 -8.09 5.99
C GLY A 92 4.42 -6.72 6.52
N CYS A 93 3.44 -5.86 6.73
CA CYS A 93 3.66 -4.53 7.31
C CYS A 93 2.45 -4.07 8.12
N ALA A 94 2.71 -3.26 9.13
CA ALA A 94 1.69 -2.41 9.70
C ALA A 94 1.22 -1.40 8.65
N SER A 95 -0.08 -1.25 8.47
CA SER A 95 -0.65 -0.48 7.38
C SER A 95 -1.92 0.27 7.82
N GLY A 96 -2.77 0.63 6.90
CA GLY A 96 -4.04 1.30 7.20
C GLY A 96 -5.09 0.38 7.80
N THR A 97 -6.33 0.82 7.73
CA THR A 97 -7.49 0.12 8.30
C THR A 97 -7.77 -1.20 7.60
N VAL A 98 -8.10 -2.24 8.37
CA VAL A 98 -8.62 -3.50 7.83
C VAL A 98 -10.00 -3.24 7.21
N LEU A 99 -10.20 -3.71 5.97
CA LEU A 99 -11.41 -3.41 5.18
C LEU A 99 -12.35 -4.62 5.07
N ILE A 100 -11.80 -5.81 4.85
CA ILE A 100 -12.56 -7.05 4.65
C ILE A 100 -11.86 -8.19 5.39
N VAL A 101 -12.63 -8.97 6.15
CA VAL A 101 -12.17 -10.17 6.84
C VAL A 101 -13.09 -11.33 6.51
N ASN A 102 -12.55 -12.42 5.95
CA ASN A 102 -13.33 -13.62 5.58
C ASN A 102 -14.59 -13.30 4.77
N GLY A 103 -14.49 -12.39 3.80
CA GLY A 103 -15.57 -11.95 2.92
C GLY A 103 -16.53 -10.93 3.53
N ASN A 104 -16.38 -10.57 4.80
CA ASN A 104 -17.24 -9.59 5.47
C ASN A 104 -16.54 -8.24 5.53
N ALA A 105 -17.20 -7.18 5.07
CA ALA A 105 -16.71 -5.82 5.24
C ALA A 105 -16.68 -5.45 6.73
N VAL A 106 -15.63 -4.76 7.12
CA VAL A 106 -15.53 -4.12 8.44
C VAL A 106 -16.31 -2.82 8.39
N ASP A 107 -17.10 -2.55 9.45
CA ASP A 107 -17.82 -1.30 9.58
C ASP A 107 -16.84 -0.16 9.86
N ILE A 108 -16.83 0.84 8.96
CA ILE A 108 -15.90 1.98 9.03
C ILE A 108 -16.73 3.26 9.04
N ASP A 109 -16.84 3.84 10.20
CA ASP A 109 -17.73 4.96 10.46
C ASP A 109 -17.31 6.27 9.76
N HIS A 110 -15.98 6.52 9.63
CA HIS A 110 -15.48 7.81 9.16
C HIS A 110 -14.26 7.66 8.27
N SER A 111 -14.38 8.09 7.01
CA SER A 111 -13.22 8.41 6.20
C SER A 111 -13.54 9.55 5.23
N GLY A 112 -12.72 10.59 5.24
CA GLY A 112 -12.79 11.66 4.23
C GLY A 112 -12.32 11.17 2.87
N TYR A 113 -12.65 11.94 1.82
CA TYR A 113 -12.13 11.72 0.47
C TYR A 113 -10.63 11.98 0.41
N SER A 114 -9.90 11.06 -0.18
CA SER A 114 -8.43 11.16 -0.34
C SER A 114 -7.98 10.20 -1.46
N PRO A 115 -6.80 10.39 -2.06
CA PRO A 115 -6.13 9.32 -2.78
C PRO A 115 -5.99 8.11 -1.86
N ARG A 116 -6.38 6.93 -2.34
CA ARG A 116 -6.35 5.69 -1.57
C ARG A 116 -5.60 4.62 -2.31
N THR A 117 -4.93 3.77 -1.54
CA THR A 117 -4.41 2.49 -2.00
C THR A 117 -4.88 1.39 -1.06
N ALA A 118 -5.09 0.21 -1.60
CA ALA A 118 -5.47 -0.96 -0.84
C ALA A 118 -4.95 -2.24 -1.50
N ILE A 119 -4.86 -3.29 -0.70
CA ILE A 119 -4.55 -4.64 -1.15
C ILE A 119 -5.64 -5.59 -0.67
N GLY A 120 -6.06 -6.49 -1.53
CA GLY A 120 -7.01 -7.55 -1.21
C GLY A 120 -6.63 -8.85 -1.89
N GLN A 121 -7.26 -9.94 -1.44
CA GLN A 121 -7.09 -11.25 -2.07
C GLN A 121 -8.43 -11.96 -2.20
N ARG A 122 -8.65 -12.59 -3.35
CA ARG A 122 -9.78 -13.47 -3.62
C ARG A 122 -9.54 -14.86 -3.05
N ALA A 123 -10.61 -15.65 -2.93
CA ALA A 123 -10.52 -17.04 -2.49
C ALA A 123 -9.68 -17.94 -3.40
N ASP A 124 -9.52 -17.58 -4.69
CA ASP A 124 -8.68 -18.30 -5.65
C ASP A 124 -7.19 -17.90 -5.59
N GLY A 125 -6.82 -17.03 -4.64
CA GLY A 125 -5.46 -16.53 -4.46
C GLY A 125 -5.12 -15.29 -5.30
N THR A 126 -6.01 -14.83 -6.20
CA THR A 126 -5.78 -13.61 -7.00
C THR A 126 -5.63 -12.40 -6.08
N VAL A 127 -4.53 -11.67 -6.23
CA VAL A 127 -4.29 -10.41 -5.50
C VAL A 127 -4.90 -9.24 -6.25
N ILE A 128 -5.60 -8.37 -5.53
CA ILE A 128 -6.21 -7.15 -6.03
C ILE A 128 -5.45 -5.97 -5.43
N LEU A 129 -4.97 -5.08 -6.29
CA LEU A 129 -4.40 -3.80 -5.88
C LEU A 129 -5.32 -2.68 -6.34
N VAL A 130 -5.67 -1.78 -5.43
CA VAL A 130 -6.51 -0.61 -5.71
C VAL A 130 -5.68 0.64 -5.52
N CYS A 131 -5.81 1.58 -6.47
CA CYS A 131 -5.24 2.91 -6.36
C CYS A 131 -6.22 3.93 -6.95
N THR A 132 -6.46 5.04 -6.27
CA THR A 132 -7.35 6.12 -6.73
C THR A 132 -6.61 7.44 -6.88
N ASN A 133 -7.00 8.25 -7.85
CA ASN A 133 -6.66 9.67 -7.90
C ASN A 133 -7.31 10.42 -6.72
N GLY A 134 -6.94 11.67 -6.49
CA GLY A 134 -7.64 12.49 -5.52
C GLY A 134 -6.99 13.83 -5.21
N ARG A 135 -7.72 14.65 -4.44
CA ARG A 135 -7.33 15.98 -3.99
C ARG A 135 -7.13 16.98 -5.12
N THR A 136 -7.82 16.79 -6.23
CA THR A 136 -7.92 17.77 -7.32
C THR A 136 -9.37 18.17 -7.51
N ASP A 137 -9.62 19.26 -8.26
CA ASP A 137 -10.99 19.73 -8.55
C ASP A 137 -11.78 18.70 -9.38
N GLU A 138 -11.09 17.89 -10.18
CA GLU A 138 -11.68 16.86 -11.02
C GLU A 138 -11.82 15.51 -10.30
N TYR A 139 -10.86 15.20 -9.42
CA TYR A 139 -10.81 13.92 -8.69
C TYR A 139 -10.70 14.18 -7.18
N ILE A 140 -11.80 14.08 -6.47
CA ILE A 140 -11.82 14.34 -5.02
C ILE A 140 -11.15 13.21 -4.22
N GLY A 141 -11.06 12.01 -4.79
CA GLY A 141 -10.57 10.80 -4.13
C GLY A 141 -11.70 9.83 -3.77
N ALA A 142 -11.39 8.89 -2.90
CA ALA A 142 -12.31 7.89 -2.41
C ALA A 142 -12.35 7.86 -0.87
N THR A 143 -13.48 7.44 -0.31
CA THR A 143 -13.57 7.04 1.10
C THR A 143 -13.09 5.61 1.28
N LEU A 144 -12.86 5.15 2.52
CA LEU A 144 -12.57 3.73 2.78
C LEU A 144 -13.76 2.82 2.45
N PRO A 145 -15.02 3.18 2.74
CA PRO A 145 -16.18 2.44 2.26
C PRO A 145 -16.24 2.28 0.74
N ASP A 146 -15.89 3.31 -0.04
CA ASP A 146 -15.85 3.21 -1.51
C ASP A 146 -14.81 2.16 -1.94
N VAL A 147 -13.61 2.20 -1.36
CA VAL A 147 -12.55 1.22 -1.63
C VAL A 147 -12.96 -0.19 -1.21
N THR A 148 -13.65 -0.32 -0.08
CA THR A 148 -14.20 -1.60 0.39
C THR A 148 -15.20 -2.15 -0.61
N GLY A 149 -16.13 -1.30 -1.11
CA GLY A 149 -17.11 -1.68 -2.13
C GLY A 149 -16.44 -2.18 -3.43
N ILE A 150 -15.43 -1.49 -3.90
CA ILE A 150 -14.63 -1.93 -5.06
C ILE A 150 -14.02 -3.31 -4.80
N LEU A 151 -13.36 -3.50 -3.66
CA LEU A 151 -12.73 -4.78 -3.33
C LEU A 151 -13.74 -5.92 -3.22
N GLN A 152 -14.95 -5.66 -2.68
CA GLN A 152 -16.04 -6.64 -2.64
C GLN A 152 -16.54 -6.99 -4.05
N GLU A 153 -16.73 -6.01 -4.92
CA GLU A 153 -17.14 -6.22 -6.32
C GLU A 153 -16.15 -7.12 -7.06
N TYR A 154 -14.84 -6.95 -6.80
CA TYR A 154 -13.80 -7.82 -7.35
C TYR A 154 -13.59 -9.13 -6.58
N GLY A 155 -14.41 -9.42 -5.56
CA GLY A 155 -14.45 -10.70 -4.86
C GLY A 155 -13.35 -10.90 -3.82
N ALA A 156 -12.83 -9.83 -3.24
CA ALA A 156 -11.87 -9.94 -2.14
C ALA A 156 -12.49 -10.62 -0.92
N VAL A 157 -11.78 -11.58 -0.34
CA VAL A 157 -12.15 -12.22 0.93
C VAL A 157 -11.40 -11.65 2.12
N ASN A 158 -10.18 -11.14 1.90
CA ASN A 158 -9.43 -10.37 2.88
C ASN A 158 -8.90 -9.10 2.20
N ALA A 159 -8.94 -7.97 2.88
CA ALA A 159 -8.41 -6.72 2.36
C ALA A 159 -8.03 -5.73 3.47
N CYS A 160 -7.04 -4.90 3.16
CA CYS A 160 -6.54 -3.85 4.04
C CYS A 160 -6.23 -2.60 3.23
N ALA A 161 -6.57 -1.43 3.78
CA ALA A 161 -6.10 -0.16 3.24
C ALA A 161 -4.58 -0.06 3.42
N LEU A 162 -3.93 0.54 2.45
CA LEU A 162 -2.52 0.93 2.53
C LEU A 162 -2.42 2.42 2.87
N LEU A 163 -1.21 2.93 3.00
CA LEU A 163 -1.01 4.35 3.31
C LEU A 163 -1.52 5.23 2.16
N GLY A 164 -2.52 6.05 2.45
CA GLY A 164 -3.19 6.93 1.48
C GLY A 164 -2.59 8.33 1.37
N GLY A 165 -3.36 9.26 0.80
CA GLY A 165 -2.97 10.65 0.64
C GLY A 165 -1.77 10.81 -0.28
N SER A 166 -0.82 11.65 0.11
CA SER A 166 0.42 11.91 -0.64
C SER A 166 1.33 10.67 -0.82
N CYS A 167 1.04 9.59 -0.10
CA CYS A 167 1.76 8.33 -0.21
C CYS A 167 1.13 7.37 -1.22
N ALA A 168 -0.11 7.61 -1.65
CA ALA A 168 -0.82 6.75 -2.58
C ALA A 168 -0.15 6.75 -3.96
N ASN A 169 0.49 5.63 -4.28
CA ASN A 169 1.19 5.42 -5.54
C ASN A 169 1.03 3.99 -6.01
N MET A 170 0.74 3.79 -7.28
CA MET A 170 0.81 2.49 -7.93
C MET A 170 1.39 2.63 -9.33
N LEU A 171 2.43 1.85 -9.61
CA LEU A 171 3.10 1.79 -10.91
C LEU A 171 3.01 0.38 -11.50
N TYR A 172 2.97 0.33 -12.82
CA TYR A 172 2.95 -0.89 -13.60
C TYR A 172 3.86 -0.73 -14.81
N ARG A 173 4.68 -1.75 -15.08
CA ARG A 173 5.50 -1.84 -16.30
C ARG A 173 4.72 -2.60 -17.36
N ASP A 174 4.37 -1.93 -18.43
CA ASP A 174 3.70 -2.55 -19.58
C ASP A 174 4.68 -3.43 -20.36
N THR A 175 4.80 -4.68 -19.97
CA THR A 175 5.71 -5.64 -20.60
C THR A 175 5.23 -6.10 -21.97
N GLN A 176 3.95 -5.87 -22.30
CA GLN A 176 3.31 -6.34 -23.53
C GLN A 176 3.00 -5.22 -24.54
N GLY A 177 3.16 -3.96 -24.16
CA GLY A 177 2.84 -2.81 -25.01
C GLY A 177 1.32 -2.59 -25.17
N LEU A 178 0.52 -2.91 -24.15
CA LEU A 178 -0.94 -2.74 -24.19
C LEU A 178 -1.36 -1.27 -24.12
N TYR A 179 -0.53 -0.43 -23.53
CA TYR A 179 -0.79 1.00 -23.29
C TYR A 179 0.30 1.90 -23.87
N GLY A 180 1.07 1.40 -24.84
CA GLY A 180 2.16 2.14 -25.49
C GLY A 180 3.34 1.27 -25.87
N GLU A 181 4.56 1.79 -25.73
CA GLU A 181 5.77 1.02 -26.00
C GLU A 181 6.02 0.00 -24.88
N ALA A 182 6.32 -1.25 -25.26
CA ALA A 182 6.63 -2.30 -24.30
C ALA A 182 7.83 -1.91 -23.41
N GLY A 183 7.70 -2.13 -22.11
CA GLY A 183 8.68 -1.75 -21.10
C GLY A 183 8.42 -0.39 -20.45
N THR A 184 7.47 0.41 -20.98
CA THR A 184 7.08 1.69 -20.37
C THR A 184 6.45 1.47 -19.00
N VAL A 185 6.80 2.35 -18.04
CA VAL A 185 6.20 2.37 -16.71
C VAL A 185 5.08 3.39 -16.69
N HIS A 186 3.89 2.95 -16.31
CA HIS A 186 2.70 3.78 -16.17
C HIS A 186 2.34 3.97 -14.69
N MET A 187 1.84 5.15 -14.35
CA MET A 187 1.25 5.45 -13.06
C MET A 187 -0.26 5.31 -13.14
N PHE A 188 -0.87 4.62 -12.17
CA PHE A 188 -2.32 4.42 -12.12
C PHE A 188 -3.10 5.62 -11.56
N ASN A 189 -2.44 6.49 -10.80
CA ASN A 189 -3.06 7.66 -10.20
C ASN A 189 -2.33 8.98 -10.56
N PRO A 190 -2.13 9.28 -11.85
CA PRO A 190 -1.36 10.46 -12.28
C PRO A 190 -2.06 11.79 -11.93
N GLU A 191 -3.38 11.76 -11.73
CA GLU A 191 -4.23 12.94 -11.47
C GLU A 191 -4.41 13.21 -9.97
N SER A 192 -3.46 12.81 -9.13
CA SER A 192 -3.43 13.20 -7.74
C SER A 192 -2.65 14.51 -7.57
N ALA A 193 -3.13 15.40 -6.69
CA ALA A 193 -2.50 16.70 -6.47
C ALA A 193 -1.01 16.61 -6.14
N GLU A 194 -0.61 15.55 -5.47
CA GLU A 194 0.77 15.29 -5.09
C GLU A 194 1.65 14.78 -6.24
N HIS A 195 1.04 14.39 -7.38
CA HIS A 195 1.75 13.85 -8.55
C HIS A 195 1.67 14.78 -9.77
N ASN A 196 1.40 16.05 -9.55
CA ASN A 196 1.27 17.00 -10.64
C ASN A 196 2.58 17.15 -11.42
N ILE A 197 2.61 16.59 -12.63
CA ILE A 197 3.76 16.64 -13.53
C ILE A 197 4.15 18.06 -13.96
N PHE A 198 3.20 19.01 -13.95
CA PHE A 198 3.45 20.41 -14.30
C PHE A 198 4.13 21.20 -13.18
N THR A 199 3.92 20.81 -11.93
CA THR A 199 4.56 21.45 -10.76
C THR A 199 5.87 20.78 -10.38
N GLY A 200 6.23 19.67 -11.02
CA GLY A 200 7.43 18.88 -10.68
C GLY A 200 7.34 18.21 -9.31
N GLN A 201 6.14 18.07 -8.76
CA GLN A 201 5.95 17.34 -7.51
C GLN A 201 6.35 15.88 -7.71
N ALA A 202 7.43 15.51 -7.07
CA ALA A 202 8.02 14.18 -7.19
C ALA A 202 7.27 13.19 -6.30
N LEU A 203 7.28 11.93 -6.71
CA LEU A 203 6.85 10.81 -5.88
C LEU A 203 7.51 10.88 -4.50
N ARG A 204 6.71 10.65 -3.46
CA ARG A 204 7.20 10.64 -2.08
C ARG A 204 8.16 9.47 -1.85
N ARG A 205 9.18 9.68 -1.03
CA ARG A 205 10.04 8.61 -0.54
C ARG A 205 9.30 7.82 0.53
N LEU A 206 9.30 6.49 0.41
CA LEU A 206 8.62 5.59 1.33
C LEU A 206 9.56 4.43 1.72
N PRO A 207 9.38 3.85 2.91
CA PRO A 207 10.24 2.78 3.38
C PRO A 207 9.79 1.40 2.91
N THR A 208 8.54 1.24 2.51
CA THR A 208 7.95 -0.07 2.20
C THR A 208 7.04 -0.03 0.97
N PHE A 209 7.09 -1.11 0.18
CA PHE A 209 6.27 -1.31 -1.02
C PHE A 209 5.85 -2.77 -1.14
N TRP A 210 4.63 -3.00 -1.63
CA TRP A 210 4.25 -4.27 -2.22
C TRP A 210 4.69 -4.30 -3.67
N MET A 211 5.37 -5.38 -4.08
CA MET A 211 5.93 -5.51 -5.41
C MET A 211 5.58 -6.84 -6.03
N VAL A 212 5.26 -6.81 -7.32
CA VAL A 212 5.08 -8.00 -8.15
C VAL A 212 6.33 -8.18 -8.98
N LYS A 213 6.96 -9.34 -8.86
CA LYS A 213 8.12 -9.75 -9.66
C LYS A 213 7.70 -10.77 -10.70
N PRO A 214 8.40 -10.83 -11.85
CA PRO A 214 8.16 -11.86 -12.87
C PRO A 214 8.33 -13.28 -12.33
#